data_b864198458e478dd788dfd029875be2e
#
_entry.id   b864198458e478dd788dfd029875be2e
#
_cell.length_a   1.000
_cell.length_b   1.000
_cell.length_c   1.000
_cell.angle_alpha   90.00
_cell.angle_beta   90.00
_cell.angle_gamma   90.00
#
_symmetry.space_group_name_H-M   'P 1'
#
loop_
_entity.id
_entity.type
_entity.pdbx_description
1 polymer ?
#
loop_
_entity_poly.entity_id
_entity_poly.type
_entity_poly.pdbx_seq_one_letter_code
_entity_poly.pdbx_strand_id
1 'polypeptide(L)'
;ITTLYTDMTEEEQNKPSSVKMVRAGDQALWFGRGMTGYGDWHLGVYGYRSNVLALYPSLVVTKEEQVEKLEQLRWLKAGWDIGCARVDFNGVEINTQEDIHLWNYKNERIQNERMGNAQSQTV
;
A
#
# COMPACT_ATOMS: atom_id res chain seq x y z
N ILE A 1 13.75 -2.78 -8.41
CA ILE A 1 12.46 -2.23 -7.91
C ILE A 1 12.05 -3.01 -6.67
N THR A 2 11.71 -2.30 -5.62
CA THR A 2 11.21 -2.90 -4.38
C THR A 2 9.95 -2.17 -3.91
N THR A 3 9.10 -2.88 -3.16
CA THR A 3 7.91 -2.32 -2.53
C THR A 3 7.65 -2.95 -1.17
N LEU A 4 6.70 -2.41 -0.44
CA LEU A 4 6.34 -2.86 0.91
C LEU A 4 4.89 -3.35 0.95
N TYR A 5 4.65 -4.32 1.83
CA TYR A 5 3.32 -4.82 2.11
C TYR A 5 3.15 -5.13 3.60
N THR A 6 1.92 -5.28 4.02
CA THR A 6 1.58 -5.75 5.36
C THR A 6 0.44 -6.77 5.28
N ASP A 7 0.15 -7.40 6.40
CA ASP A 7 -0.98 -8.32 6.48
C ASP A 7 -2.30 -7.57 6.30
N MET A 8 -3.27 -8.26 5.75
CA MET A 8 -4.56 -7.68 5.40
C MET A 8 -5.67 -8.47 6.09
N THR A 9 -6.58 -7.74 6.75
CA THR A 9 -7.78 -8.36 7.32
C THR A 9 -8.74 -8.77 6.20
N GLU A 10 -9.64 -9.71 6.49
CA GLU A 10 -10.68 -10.12 5.55
C GLU A 10 -11.56 -8.93 5.11
N GLU A 11 -11.87 -8.03 6.04
CA GLU A 11 -12.62 -6.80 5.75
C GLU A 11 -11.90 -5.93 4.70
N GLU A 12 -10.59 -5.70 4.89
CA GLU A 12 -9.77 -4.93 3.93
C GLU A 12 -9.65 -5.63 2.58
N GLN A 13 -9.54 -6.97 2.56
CA GLN A 13 -9.46 -7.76 1.32
C GLN A 13 -10.71 -7.60 0.45
N ASN A 14 -11.84 -7.30 1.05
CA ASN A 14 -13.11 -7.12 0.34
C ASN A 14 -13.39 -5.68 -0.09
N LYS A 15 -12.53 -4.71 0.29
CA LYS A 15 -12.67 -3.31 -0.11
C LYS A 15 -12.05 -3.05 -1.49
N PRO A 16 -12.82 -2.54 -2.47
CA PRO A 16 -12.27 -2.20 -3.79
C PRO A 16 -11.26 -1.05 -3.78
N SER A 17 -11.27 -0.22 -2.73
CA SER A 17 -10.33 0.89 -2.58
C SER A 17 -8.93 0.44 -2.16
N SER A 18 -8.80 -0.72 -1.54
CA SER A 18 -7.52 -1.26 -1.09
C SER A 18 -6.82 -2.02 -2.21
N VAL A 19 -5.53 -1.78 -2.36
CA VAL A 19 -4.71 -2.49 -3.34
C VAL A 19 -4.19 -3.78 -2.71
N LYS A 20 -4.55 -4.92 -3.32
CA LYS A 20 -4.08 -6.25 -2.94
C LYS A 20 -2.88 -6.63 -3.78
N MET A 21 -1.90 -7.24 -3.16
CA MET A 21 -0.72 -7.78 -3.83
C MET A 21 -0.69 -9.29 -3.70
N VAL A 22 -0.49 -9.97 -4.80
CA VAL A 22 -0.21 -11.41 -4.84
C VAL A 22 1.30 -11.57 -4.98
N ARG A 23 1.91 -12.42 -4.17
CA ARG A 23 3.35 -12.63 -4.17
C ARG A 23 3.73 -14.10 -4.14
N ALA A 24 4.95 -14.37 -4.59
CA ALA A 24 5.65 -15.64 -4.39
C ALA A 24 6.90 -15.34 -3.57
N GLY A 25 6.90 -15.66 -2.27
CA GLY A 25 7.99 -15.27 -1.39
C GLY A 25 8.21 -13.75 -1.38
N ASP A 26 9.40 -13.31 -1.76
CA ASP A 26 9.80 -11.90 -1.78
C ASP A 26 9.58 -11.22 -3.14
N GLN A 27 8.84 -11.85 -4.05
CA GLN A 27 8.55 -11.32 -5.36
C GLN A 27 7.07 -11.05 -5.52
N ALA A 28 6.71 -9.81 -5.90
CA ALA A 28 5.35 -9.46 -6.25
C ALA A 28 5.00 -10.04 -7.62
N LEU A 29 3.85 -10.71 -7.71
CA LEU A 29 3.37 -11.30 -8.96
C LEU A 29 2.34 -10.43 -9.66
N TRP A 30 1.43 -9.84 -8.89
CA TRP A 30 0.37 -8.97 -9.40
C TRP A 30 -0.20 -8.05 -8.33
N PHE A 31 -0.85 -7.00 -8.78
CA PHE A 31 -1.56 -6.02 -7.93
C PHE A 31 -2.96 -5.79 -8.51
N GLY A 32 -3.94 -5.65 -7.65
CA GLY A 32 -5.30 -5.35 -8.09
C GLY A 32 -6.18 -4.79 -6.98
N ARG A 33 -7.15 -3.98 -7.35
CA ARG A 33 -8.18 -3.47 -6.46
C ARG A 33 -9.38 -4.40 -6.41
N GLY A 34 -9.74 -4.96 -7.56
CA GLY A 34 -10.91 -5.81 -7.72
C GLY A 34 -10.78 -7.23 -7.19
N MET A 35 -9.58 -7.67 -6.81
CA MET A 35 -9.37 -8.96 -6.14
C MET A 35 -9.97 -8.92 -4.74
N THR A 36 -10.78 -9.90 -4.39
CA THR A 36 -11.45 -9.97 -3.09
C THR A 36 -11.19 -11.31 -2.40
N GLY A 37 -11.07 -11.28 -1.07
CA GLY A 37 -10.93 -12.48 -0.25
C GLY A 37 -9.52 -13.06 -0.17
N TYR A 38 -8.51 -12.43 -0.77
CA TYR A 38 -7.12 -12.84 -0.70
C TYR A 38 -6.16 -11.68 -1.02
N GLY A 39 -4.88 -11.92 -0.79
CA GLY A 39 -3.81 -10.97 -1.07
C GLY A 39 -3.28 -10.26 0.18
N ASP A 40 -2.12 -9.65 0.04
CA ASP A 40 -1.50 -8.80 1.04
C ASP A 40 -1.82 -7.33 0.76
N TRP A 41 -1.76 -6.48 1.78
CA TRP A 41 -2.00 -5.05 1.62
C TRP A 41 -0.76 -4.36 1.07
N HIS A 42 -0.85 -3.91 -0.15
CA HIS A 42 0.21 -3.12 -0.78
C HIS A 42 0.20 -1.68 -0.25
N LEU A 43 1.34 -1.21 0.23
CA LEU A 43 1.44 0.09 0.89
C LEU A 43 1.80 1.26 -0.03
N GLY A 44 2.06 1.01 -1.30
CA GLY A 44 2.31 2.09 -2.29
C GLY A 44 3.63 2.85 -2.09
N VAL A 45 4.60 2.25 -1.43
CA VAL A 45 5.95 2.79 -1.24
C VAL A 45 6.93 1.98 -2.07
N TYR A 46 7.80 2.65 -2.83
CA TYR A 46 8.72 2.01 -3.77
C TYR A 46 10.15 2.45 -3.57
N GLY A 47 11.07 1.50 -3.77
CA GLY A 47 12.48 1.77 -3.96
C GLY A 47 12.90 1.49 -5.40
N TYR A 48 13.60 2.43 -6.02
CA TYR A 48 14.10 2.30 -7.39
C TYR A 48 15.60 2.58 -7.43
N ARG A 49 16.31 1.84 -8.28
CA ARG A 49 17.60 2.33 -8.77
C ARG A 49 17.34 3.45 -9.77
N SER A 50 18.14 4.51 -9.72
CA SER A 50 17.91 5.70 -10.57
C SER A 50 17.92 5.39 -12.06
N ASN A 51 18.81 4.50 -12.50
CA ASN A 51 18.88 4.06 -13.90
C ASN A 51 17.64 3.25 -14.35
N VAL A 52 17.02 2.52 -13.41
CA VAL A 52 15.78 1.78 -13.69
C VAL A 52 14.59 2.73 -13.75
N LEU A 53 14.47 3.62 -12.77
CA LEU A 53 13.37 4.60 -12.75
C LEU A 53 13.33 5.47 -14.01
N ALA A 54 14.49 5.80 -14.56
CA ALA A 54 14.60 6.58 -15.81
C ALA A 54 13.98 5.89 -17.02
N LEU A 55 13.80 4.57 -16.98
CA LEU A 55 13.17 3.80 -18.07
C LEU A 55 11.64 3.89 -18.07
N TYR A 56 11.04 4.25 -16.95
CA TYR A 56 9.58 4.22 -16.78
C TYR A 56 8.80 4.98 -17.85
N PRO A 57 9.18 6.22 -18.25
CA PRO A 57 8.45 6.96 -19.27
C PRO A 57 8.46 6.28 -20.67
N SER A 58 9.42 5.40 -20.93
CA SER A 58 9.53 4.67 -22.21
C SER A 58 8.68 3.41 -22.25
N LEU A 59 8.14 2.96 -21.12
CA LEU A 59 7.33 1.75 -21.04
C LEU A 59 5.93 1.99 -21.61
N VAL A 60 5.37 0.93 -22.20
CA VAL A 60 4.01 0.98 -22.76
C VAL A 60 2.97 0.96 -21.65
N VAL A 61 2.02 1.92 -21.70
CA VAL A 61 0.84 1.90 -20.84
C VAL A 61 -0.11 0.82 -21.32
N THR A 62 -0.47 -0.11 -20.43
CA THR A 62 -1.33 -1.24 -20.75
C THR A 62 -2.76 -1.01 -20.29
N LYS A 63 -3.69 -1.82 -20.80
CA LYS A 63 -5.09 -1.78 -20.41
C LYS A 63 -5.29 -2.09 -18.92
N GLU A 64 -4.53 -3.04 -18.39
CA GLU A 64 -4.60 -3.45 -17.00
C GLU A 64 -4.28 -2.29 -16.06
N GLU A 65 -3.23 -1.52 -16.36
CA GLU A 65 -2.86 -0.31 -15.62
C GLU A 65 -4.01 0.72 -15.61
N GLN A 66 -4.64 0.92 -16.75
CA GLN A 66 -5.71 1.90 -16.91
C GLN A 66 -6.99 1.48 -16.18
N VAL A 67 -7.34 0.19 -16.23
CA VAL A 67 -8.52 -0.36 -15.54
C VAL A 67 -8.34 -0.34 -14.03
N GLU A 68 -7.22 -0.82 -13.55
CA GLU A 68 -6.92 -0.90 -12.11
C GLU A 68 -6.47 0.44 -11.52
N LYS A 69 -6.01 1.38 -12.34
CA LYS A 69 -5.39 2.64 -11.91
C LYS A 69 -4.17 2.41 -11.01
N LEU A 70 -3.34 1.46 -11.40
CA LEU A 70 -2.13 1.04 -10.70
C LEU A 70 -0.93 1.11 -11.65
N GLU A 71 -0.11 2.13 -11.48
CA GLU A 71 1.04 2.40 -12.37
C GLU A 71 2.14 1.36 -12.28
N GLN A 72 2.28 0.66 -11.16
CA GLN A 72 3.27 -0.41 -10.98
C GLN A 72 3.02 -1.61 -11.89
N LEU A 73 1.80 -1.79 -12.39
CA LEU A 73 1.49 -2.85 -13.38
C LEU A 73 2.26 -2.66 -14.66
N ARG A 74 2.67 -1.43 -15.00
CA ARG A 74 3.49 -1.14 -16.17
C ARG A 74 4.82 -1.87 -16.12
N TRP A 75 5.46 -1.91 -14.94
CA TRP A 75 6.69 -2.66 -14.74
C TRP A 75 6.51 -4.16 -14.98
N LEU A 76 5.49 -4.75 -14.35
CA LEU A 76 5.22 -6.18 -14.46
C LEU A 76 4.87 -6.58 -15.90
N LYS A 77 4.08 -5.78 -16.59
CA LYS A 77 3.73 -6.02 -17.99
C LYS A 77 4.92 -5.86 -18.94
N ALA A 78 5.92 -5.08 -18.56
CA ALA A 78 7.17 -4.94 -19.31
C ALA A 78 8.18 -6.06 -18.99
N GLY A 79 7.85 -6.98 -18.09
CA GLY A 79 8.70 -8.11 -17.72
C GLY A 79 9.69 -7.84 -16.60
N TRP A 80 9.53 -6.73 -15.88
CA TRP A 80 10.37 -6.41 -14.71
C TRP A 80 9.89 -7.12 -13.46
N ASP A 81 10.84 -7.51 -12.62
CA ASP A 81 10.55 -8.06 -11.30
C ASP A 81 10.43 -6.93 -10.26
N ILE A 82 9.48 -7.09 -9.34
CA ILE A 82 9.32 -6.21 -8.17
C ILE A 82 9.52 -7.05 -6.92
N GLY A 83 10.58 -6.77 -6.18
CA GLY A 83 10.82 -7.36 -4.87
C GLY A 83 9.89 -6.74 -3.82
N CYS A 84 9.51 -7.51 -2.82
CA CYS A 84 8.64 -7.01 -1.76
C CYS A 84 9.10 -7.46 -0.37
N ALA A 85 8.86 -6.61 0.62
CA ALA A 85 9.17 -6.89 2.02
C ALA A 85 7.96 -6.58 2.90
N ARG A 86 7.74 -7.44 3.90
CA ARG A 86 6.69 -7.24 4.89
C ARG A 86 7.14 -6.23 5.94
N VAL A 87 6.25 -5.31 6.30
CA VAL A 87 6.43 -4.38 7.40
C VAL A 87 5.17 -4.36 8.28
N ASP A 88 5.32 -3.99 9.54
CA ASP A 88 4.18 -3.73 10.41
C ASP A 88 3.66 -2.31 10.14
N PHE A 89 2.37 -2.20 9.90
CA PHE A 89 1.72 -0.94 9.56
C PHE A 89 0.40 -0.78 10.31
N ASN A 90 0.30 0.27 11.11
CA ASN A 90 -0.89 0.60 11.91
C ASN A 90 -1.60 1.88 11.41
N GLY A 91 -1.18 2.41 10.29
CA GLY A 91 -1.69 3.65 9.73
C GLY A 91 -3.00 3.47 8.97
N VAL A 92 -3.42 4.54 8.35
CA VAL A 92 -4.56 4.61 7.44
C VAL A 92 -4.05 5.05 6.09
N GLU A 93 -4.35 4.27 5.06
CA GLU A 93 -4.16 4.67 3.67
C GLU A 93 -5.35 5.54 3.27
N ILE A 94 -5.08 6.74 2.77
CA ILE A 94 -6.15 7.69 2.42
C ILE A 94 -6.45 7.58 0.92
N ASN A 95 -7.54 6.89 0.59
CA ASN A 95 -8.05 6.76 -0.76
C ASN A 95 -9.48 7.32 -0.90
N THR A 96 -10.21 7.45 0.21
CA THR A 96 -11.61 7.86 0.27
C THR A 96 -11.83 8.92 1.36
N GLN A 97 -12.97 9.60 1.32
CA GLN A 97 -13.38 10.55 2.37
C GLN A 97 -13.50 9.88 3.74
N GLU A 98 -13.94 8.63 3.76
CA GLU A 98 -14.08 7.82 4.97
C GLU A 98 -12.72 7.56 5.63
N ASP A 99 -11.68 7.34 4.82
CA ASP A 99 -10.30 7.16 5.30
C ASP A 99 -9.77 8.42 6.01
N ILE A 100 -10.14 9.61 5.55
CA ILE A 100 -9.79 10.89 6.19
C ILE A 100 -10.40 10.96 7.59
N HIS A 101 -11.67 10.58 7.75
CA HIS A 101 -12.33 10.54 9.05
C HIS A 101 -11.66 9.54 10.00
N LEU A 102 -11.30 8.38 9.52
CA LEU A 102 -10.61 7.37 10.31
C LEU A 102 -9.22 7.83 10.73
N TRP A 103 -8.49 8.52 9.85
CA TRP A 103 -7.18 9.10 10.16
C TRP A 103 -7.27 10.17 11.26
N ASN A 104 -8.26 11.07 11.17
CA ASN A 104 -8.51 12.08 12.17
C ASN A 104 -8.83 11.46 13.53
N TYR A 105 -9.70 10.48 13.56
CA TYR A 105 -10.06 9.76 14.79
C TYR A 105 -8.85 9.11 15.47
N LYS A 106 -8.01 8.42 14.69
CA LYS A 106 -6.78 7.79 15.23
C LYS A 106 -5.81 8.83 15.78
N ASN A 107 -5.65 9.97 15.11
CA ASN A 107 -4.78 11.03 15.56
C ASN A 107 -5.28 11.69 16.86
N GLU A 108 -6.57 11.93 16.99
CA GLU A 108 -7.17 12.44 18.23
C GLU A 108 -6.94 11.49 19.41
N ARG A 109 -7.08 10.21 19.21
CA ARG A 109 -6.78 9.20 20.24
C ARG A 109 -5.33 9.26 20.67
N ILE A 110 -4.39 9.30 19.75
CA ILE A 110 -2.95 9.37 20.05
C ILE A 110 -2.62 10.64 20.84
N GLN A 111 -3.18 11.78 20.46
CA GLN A 111 -3.00 13.04 21.18
C GLN A 111 -3.55 12.96 22.60
N ASN A 112 -4.75 12.42 22.78
CA ASN A 112 -5.36 12.25 24.09
C ASN A 112 -4.56 11.30 24.99
N GLU A 113 -4.05 10.21 24.47
CA GLU A 113 -3.18 9.28 25.20
C GLU A 113 -1.87 9.95 25.62
N ARG A 114 -1.25 10.75 24.75
CA ARG A 114 -0.04 11.52 25.08
C ARG A 114 -0.29 12.57 26.14
N MET A 115 -1.39 13.28 26.08
CA MET A 115 -1.80 14.27 27.09
C MET A 115 -2.13 13.61 28.43
N GLY A 116 -2.82 12.48 28.43
CA GLY A 116 -3.10 11.70 29.64
C GLY A 116 -1.82 11.19 30.32
N ASN A 117 -0.85 10.69 29.57
CA ASN A 117 0.45 10.27 30.07
C ASN A 117 1.28 11.45 30.60
N ALA A 118 1.23 12.60 29.96
CA ALA A 118 1.91 13.81 30.43
C ALA A 118 1.36 14.30 31.77
N GLN A 119 0.05 14.23 31.98
CA GLN A 119 -0.59 14.60 33.27
C GLN A 119 -0.27 13.61 34.40
N SER A 120 -0.09 12.31 34.09
CA SER A 120 0.29 11.30 35.09
C SER A 120 1.74 11.39 35.55
N GLN A 121 2.61 12.09 34.81
CA GLN A 121 4.03 12.30 35.15
C GLN A 121 4.28 13.59 35.98
N THR A 122 3.28 14.40 36.21
CA THR A 122 3.39 15.70 36.93
C THR A 122 3.03 15.63 38.40
N VAL A 123 3.08 14.49 39.03
CA VAL A 123 2.83 14.32 40.46
C VAL A 123 4.15 14.25 41.25
#